data_d5b25e83f4845f559c6226f93953761b
#
_entry.id   d5b25e83f4845f559c6226f93953761b
#
_cell.length_a   1.000
_cell.length_b   1.000
_cell.length_c   1.000
_cell.angle_alpha   90.00
_cell.angle_beta   90.00
_cell.angle_gamma   90.00
#
_symmetry.space_group_name_H-M   'P 1'
#
loop_
_entity.id
_entity.type
_entity.pdbx_description
1 polymer ?
#
loop_
_entity_poly.entity_id
_entity_poly.type
_entity_poly.pdbx_seq_one_letter_code
_entity_poly.pdbx_strand_id
1 'polypeptide(L)'
;MDDEITTGKTAINIIRDLHQKHPRSRYVLASLLDWRSGEDIARFKETEAELKVTIDCLSLVRGQIKVGGTAPGLERRGESAMSKPSKEPQIYHYEAGGFFSHVPFSSVNSAGEVNTKPYLAFTGRFGLKGTDNEKLDQMISQTAALLKSKRAGGKTLCMGTGEFMYIPMRIAAEMGAGVYYQSSTRSPIHPFNGASYGIKNAYSFDYPDDAEIGYFFYNIGEGQYDEIFVFVERSHQARLESYANALKSTGVPALHFVHFN
;
A
#
# COMPACT_ATOMS: atom_id res chain seq x y z
N MET A 1 15.56 -5.87 6.58
CA MET A 1 14.57 -6.19 7.62
C MET A 1 13.23 -6.28 6.95
N ASP A 2 12.42 -7.29 7.26
CA ASP A 2 11.15 -7.62 6.58
C ASP A 2 10.08 -7.92 7.65
N ASP A 3 8.81 -7.87 7.29
CA ASP A 3 7.72 -8.27 8.19
C ASP A 3 7.62 -9.79 8.29
N GLU A 4 7.72 -10.50 7.16
CA GLU A 4 7.71 -11.96 7.16
C GLU A 4 8.64 -12.59 6.11
N ILE A 5 9.20 -13.73 6.43
CA ILE A 5 9.91 -14.57 5.48
C ILE A 5 9.11 -15.84 5.23
N THR A 6 8.52 -15.97 4.05
CA THR A 6 7.79 -17.16 3.62
C THR A 6 8.72 -18.20 2.99
N THR A 7 9.15 -18.00 1.76
CA THR A 7 10.11 -18.88 1.09
C THR A 7 11.56 -18.36 1.16
N GLY A 8 11.75 -17.07 1.39
CA GLY A 8 13.04 -16.41 1.40
C GLY A 8 13.72 -16.26 0.04
N LYS A 9 13.06 -16.60 -1.08
CA LYS A 9 13.63 -16.49 -2.44
C LYS A 9 14.10 -15.08 -2.76
N THR A 10 13.29 -14.08 -2.43
CA THR A 10 13.66 -12.66 -2.64
C THR A 10 14.91 -12.29 -1.87
N ALA A 11 15.00 -12.70 -0.60
CA ALA A 11 16.17 -12.45 0.23
C ALA A 11 17.44 -13.10 -0.33
N ILE A 12 17.36 -14.35 -0.79
CA ILE A 12 18.49 -15.05 -1.44
C ILE A 12 18.91 -14.28 -2.71
N ASN A 13 17.99 -13.84 -3.55
CA ASN A 13 18.31 -13.10 -4.76
C ASN A 13 18.99 -11.76 -4.45
N ILE A 14 18.51 -11.03 -3.44
CA ILE A 14 19.14 -9.80 -2.97
C ILE A 14 20.56 -10.07 -2.45
N ILE A 15 20.76 -11.12 -1.66
CA ILE A 15 22.09 -11.50 -1.16
C ILE A 15 23.03 -11.80 -2.31
N ARG A 16 22.60 -12.58 -3.32
CA ARG A 16 23.43 -12.90 -4.49
C ARG A 16 23.82 -11.63 -5.26
N ASP A 17 22.89 -10.74 -5.54
CA ASP A 17 23.16 -9.49 -6.24
C ASP A 17 24.10 -8.57 -5.44
N LEU A 18 23.86 -8.42 -4.15
CA LEU A 18 24.74 -7.65 -3.27
C LEU A 18 26.13 -8.27 -3.15
N HIS A 19 26.23 -9.61 -3.09
CA HIS A 19 27.50 -10.30 -2.97
C HIS A 19 28.38 -10.11 -4.21
N GLN A 20 27.79 -10.08 -5.40
CA GLN A 20 28.51 -9.78 -6.64
C GLN A 20 29.11 -8.36 -6.64
N LYS A 21 28.40 -7.39 -6.12
CA LYS A 21 28.81 -5.97 -6.14
C LYS A 21 29.65 -5.59 -4.93
N HIS A 22 29.30 -6.12 -3.77
CA HIS A 22 29.85 -5.77 -2.47
C HIS A 22 29.95 -7.02 -1.59
N PRO A 23 30.90 -7.95 -1.84
CA PRO A 23 30.99 -9.21 -1.14
C PRO A 23 31.17 -9.01 0.38
N ARG A 24 30.48 -9.82 1.16
CA ARG A 24 30.56 -9.89 2.62
C ARG A 24 30.72 -11.35 3.04
N SER A 25 31.38 -11.58 4.17
CA SER A 25 31.49 -12.93 4.77
C SER A 25 30.22 -13.33 5.54
N ARG A 26 29.36 -12.36 5.90
CA ARG A 26 28.18 -12.60 6.73
C ARG A 26 27.05 -11.67 6.29
N TYR A 27 25.83 -12.24 6.20
CA TYR A 27 24.58 -11.54 5.98
C TYR A 27 23.62 -11.83 7.13
N VAL A 28 22.83 -10.85 7.52
CA VAL A 28 21.81 -10.99 8.56
C VAL A 28 20.47 -10.59 7.99
N LEU A 29 19.50 -11.50 8.05
CA LEU A 29 18.10 -11.26 7.74
C LEU A 29 17.33 -11.14 9.07
N ALA A 30 16.59 -10.06 9.23
CA ALA A 30 15.72 -9.87 10.38
C ALA A 30 14.27 -9.78 9.90
N SER A 31 13.36 -10.49 10.56
CA SER A 31 11.92 -10.43 10.29
C SER A 31 11.11 -10.50 11.58
N LEU A 32 9.83 -10.14 11.51
CA LEU A 32 8.91 -10.41 12.60
C LEU A 32 8.51 -11.88 12.60
N LEU A 33 8.22 -12.44 11.41
CA LEU A 33 7.77 -13.82 11.23
C LEU A 33 8.71 -14.60 10.30
N ASP A 34 8.94 -15.89 10.61
CA ASP A 34 9.67 -16.83 9.77
C ASP A 34 8.84 -18.11 9.56
N TRP A 35 8.23 -18.24 8.38
CA TRP A 35 7.40 -19.37 7.96
C TRP A 35 8.10 -20.35 7.04
N ARG A 36 9.42 -20.24 6.85
CA ARG A 36 10.16 -21.08 5.91
C ARG A 36 10.00 -22.56 6.23
N SER A 37 9.71 -23.31 5.15
CA SER A 37 9.72 -24.77 5.20
C SER A 37 11.12 -25.34 5.39
N GLY A 38 11.24 -26.64 5.64
CA GLY A 38 12.54 -27.32 5.66
C GLY A 38 13.31 -27.19 4.35
N GLU A 39 12.62 -27.26 3.20
CA GLU A 39 13.21 -27.08 1.88
C GLU A 39 13.70 -25.65 1.67
N ASP A 40 12.95 -24.66 2.14
CA ASP A 40 13.36 -23.27 2.06
C ASP A 40 14.63 -23.02 2.87
N ILE A 41 14.73 -23.58 4.07
CA ILE A 41 15.93 -23.49 4.91
C ILE A 41 17.13 -24.18 4.25
N ALA A 42 16.92 -25.33 3.61
CA ALA A 42 17.98 -26.01 2.86
C ALA A 42 18.55 -25.13 1.75
N ARG A 43 17.68 -24.39 1.00
CA ARG A 43 18.15 -23.42 -0.01
C ARG A 43 19.05 -22.32 0.54
N PHE A 44 18.82 -21.86 1.77
CA PHE A 44 19.75 -20.92 2.42
C PHE A 44 21.11 -21.57 2.68
N LYS A 45 21.13 -22.83 3.13
CA LYS A 45 22.39 -23.57 3.34
C LYS A 45 23.16 -23.82 2.04
N GLU A 46 22.45 -24.13 0.96
CA GLU A 46 23.06 -24.24 -0.36
C GLU A 46 23.66 -22.90 -0.80
N THR A 47 22.96 -21.78 -0.59
CA THR A 47 23.46 -20.44 -0.91
C THR A 47 24.66 -20.06 -0.05
N GLU A 48 24.68 -20.40 1.23
CA GLU A 48 25.85 -20.22 2.10
C GLU A 48 27.08 -20.96 1.57
N ALA A 49 26.89 -22.22 1.15
CA ALA A 49 27.97 -23.04 0.57
C ALA A 49 28.46 -22.50 -0.80
N GLU A 50 27.51 -22.09 -1.66
CA GLU A 50 27.80 -21.51 -2.98
C GLU A 50 28.63 -20.23 -2.85
N LEU A 51 28.22 -19.31 -2.00
CA LEU A 51 28.83 -17.98 -1.85
C LEU A 51 29.97 -17.97 -0.81
N LYS A 52 30.17 -19.06 -0.07
CA LYS A 52 31.17 -19.19 1.03
C LYS A 52 30.92 -18.11 2.11
N VAL A 53 29.66 -17.92 2.50
CA VAL A 53 29.24 -16.91 3.47
C VAL A 53 28.38 -17.55 4.57
N THR A 54 28.11 -16.78 5.63
CA THR A 54 27.14 -17.13 6.66
C THR A 54 25.89 -16.27 6.46
N ILE A 55 24.69 -16.87 6.52
CA ILE A 55 23.41 -16.16 6.45
C ILE A 55 22.63 -16.45 7.74
N ASP A 56 22.65 -15.49 8.66
CA ASP A 56 21.87 -15.59 9.89
C ASP A 56 20.44 -15.07 9.66
N CYS A 57 19.44 -15.84 10.06
CA CYS A 57 18.06 -15.43 10.02
C CYS A 57 17.54 -15.29 11.46
N LEU A 58 17.18 -14.06 11.82
CA LEU A 58 16.63 -13.68 13.11
C LEU A 58 15.16 -13.31 12.97
N SER A 59 14.31 -13.90 13.80
CA SER A 59 12.87 -13.59 13.81
C SER A 59 12.32 -13.56 15.22
N LEU A 60 11.27 -12.78 15.45
CA LEU A 60 10.56 -12.76 16.73
C LEU A 60 9.73 -14.03 16.91
N VAL A 61 9.10 -14.49 15.84
CA VAL A 61 8.28 -15.71 15.84
C VAL A 61 8.70 -16.58 14.66
N ARG A 62 8.93 -17.84 14.93
CA ARG A 62 9.20 -18.87 13.91
C ARG A 62 8.23 -20.02 14.06
N GLY A 63 7.67 -20.49 12.95
CA GLY A 63 6.69 -21.55 13.00
C GLY A 63 6.34 -22.13 11.64
N GLN A 64 5.35 -23.02 11.65
CA GLN A 64 4.76 -23.62 10.47
C GLN A 64 3.26 -23.44 10.53
N ILE A 65 2.65 -23.11 9.40
CA ILE A 65 1.19 -23.05 9.28
C ILE A 65 0.70 -24.44 8.90
N LYS A 66 -0.15 -25.02 9.74
CA LYS A 66 -0.88 -26.23 9.40
C LYS A 66 -2.36 -25.86 9.25
N VAL A 67 -2.88 -26.03 8.06
CA VAL A 67 -4.31 -25.87 7.80
C VAL A 67 -4.99 -27.19 8.16
N GLY A 68 -5.79 -27.18 9.23
CA GLY A 68 -6.59 -28.33 9.66
C GLY A 68 -8.07 -28.08 9.42
N GLY A 69 -8.82 -29.15 9.14
CA GLY A 69 -10.26 -29.07 8.91
C GLY A 69 -10.66 -28.89 7.45
N THR A 70 -11.96 -29.04 7.19
CA THR A 70 -12.54 -28.68 5.88
C THR A 70 -12.55 -27.17 5.78
N ALA A 71 -12.09 -26.64 4.64
CA ALA A 71 -12.29 -25.22 4.36
C ALA A 71 -13.75 -24.88 4.64
N PRO A 72 -14.07 -23.86 5.46
CA PRO A 72 -15.45 -23.43 5.61
C PRO A 72 -15.95 -23.24 4.19
N GLY A 73 -17.08 -23.88 3.86
CA GLY A 73 -17.68 -23.75 2.53
C GLY A 73 -17.69 -22.27 2.22
N LEU A 74 -16.82 -21.88 1.32
CA LEU A 74 -16.81 -20.53 0.78
C LEU A 74 -18.11 -20.48 -0.03
N GLU A 75 -19.25 -20.34 0.67
CA GLU A 75 -20.30 -19.60 0.03
C GLU A 75 -19.60 -18.31 -0.41
N ARG A 76 -19.29 -18.26 -1.71
CA ARG A 76 -19.14 -16.98 -2.36
C ARG A 76 -20.43 -16.23 -2.02
N ARG A 77 -20.49 -15.64 -0.84
CA ARG A 77 -21.27 -14.44 -0.69
C ARG A 77 -20.60 -13.52 -1.68
N GLY A 78 -21.20 -13.65 -2.87
CA GLY A 78 -20.88 -12.82 -3.99
C GLY A 78 -20.69 -11.44 -3.44
N GLU A 79 -19.87 -10.68 -4.14
CA GLU A 79 -19.82 -9.24 -4.08
C GLU A 79 -20.94 -8.77 -3.18
N SER A 80 -20.63 -8.39 -1.95
CA SER A 80 -21.62 -8.00 -0.94
C SER A 80 -22.59 -7.17 -1.71
N ALA A 81 -23.85 -7.59 -1.83
CA ALA A 81 -24.78 -7.03 -2.79
C ALA A 81 -24.71 -5.53 -2.56
N MET A 82 -23.94 -4.88 -3.43
CA MET A 82 -23.61 -3.46 -3.28
C MET A 82 -24.94 -2.76 -3.45
N SER A 83 -25.54 -2.43 -2.33
CA SER A 83 -26.69 -1.55 -2.36
C SER A 83 -26.23 -0.32 -3.11
N LYS A 84 -26.82 -0.06 -4.28
CA LYS A 84 -26.50 1.16 -5.01
C LYS A 84 -26.64 2.31 -4.02
N PRO A 85 -25.61 3.11 -3.83
CA PRO A 85 -25.69 4.23 -2.90
C PRO A 85 -26.95 5.05 -3.26
N SER A 86 -27.68 5.44 -2.26
CA SER A 86 -28.93 6.20 -2.43
C SER A 86 -28.68 7.58 -3.05
N LYS A 87 -27.44 8.03 -3.07
CA LYS A 87 -27.01 9.31 -3.63
C LYS A 87 -25.58 9.20 -4.17
N GLU A 88 -25.32 9.74 -5.37
CA GLU A 88 -23.96 9.87 -5.92
C GLU A 88 -23.13 10.84 -5.07
N PRO A 89 -21.87 10.51 -4.73
CA PRO A 89 -20.99 11.42 -4.00
C PRO A 89 -20.59 12.60 -4.86
N GLN A 90 -20.33 13.73 -4.22
CA GLN A 90 -19.64 14.84 -4.86
C GLN A 90 -18.18 14.47 -5.05
N ILE A 91 -17.62 14.69 -6.26
CA ILE A 91 -16.23 14.36 -6.58
C ILE A 91 -15.45 15.65 -6.82
N TYR A 92 -14.33 15.78 -6.13
CA TYR A 92 -13.43 16.91 -6.23
C TYR A 92 -12.02 16.44 -6.62
N HIS A 93 -11.29 17.27 -7.35
CA HIS A 93 -9.91 17.03 -7.75
C HIS A 93 -9.02 18.19 -7.31
N TYR A 94 -7.86 17.88 -6.74
CA TYR A 94 -6.88 18.86 -6.28
C TYR A 94 -5.49 18.50 -6.78
N GLU A 95 -4.75 19.49 -7.24
CA GLU A 95 -3.36 19.34 -7.66
C GLU A 95 -2.46 19.73 -6.49
N ALA A 96 -1.68 18.78 -5.99
CA ALA A 96 -0.74 18.96 -4.90
C ALA A 96 0.73 18.79 -5.34
N GLY A 97 0.97 18.32 -6.56
CA GLY A 97 2.31 18.05 -7.08
C GLY A 97 3.23 19.27 -7.07
N GLY A 98 2.68 20.48 -7.24
CA GLY A 98 3.44 21.71 -7.21
C GLY A 98 4.15 22.02 -5.89
N PHE A 99 3.77 21.39 -4.79
CA PHE A 99 4.46 21.51 -3.51
C PHE A 99 5.68 20.58 -3.39
N PHE A 100 5.83 19.59 -4.26
CA PHE A 100 6.82 18.53 -4.13
C PHE A 100 7.86 18.54 -5.21
N SER A 101 9.07 18.10 -4.87
CA SER A 101 10.11 17.81 -5.85
C SER A 101 9.83 16.45 -6.53
N HIS A 102 10.22 16.34 -7.80
CA HIS A 102 9.99 15.16 -8.63
C HIS A 102 11.29 14.53 -9.09
N VAL A 103 11.23 13.23 -9.38
CA VAL A 103 12.33 12.44 -9.95
C VAL A 103 11.90 11.92 -11.31
N PRO A 104 12.61 12.24 -12.42
CA PRO A 104 12.16 11.99 -13.79
C PRO A 104 12.44 10.54 -14.23
N PHE A 105 11.89 9.57 -13.51
CA PHE A 105 11.93 8.17 -13.91
C PHE A 105 10.58 7.75 -14.51
N SER A 106 10.65 7.00 -15.60
CA SER A 106 9.50 6.30 -16.17
C SER A 106 9.36 4.91 -15.54
N SER A 107 8.16 4.34 -15.64
CA SER A 107 7.89 2.94 -15.34
C SER A 107 7.21 2.27 -16.53
N VAL A 108 7.31 0.95 -16.57
CA VAL A 108 6.61 0.11 -17.55
C VAL A 108 5.65 -0.78 -16.73
N ASN A 109 4.38 -0.78 -17.11
CA ASN A 109 3.38 -1.64 -16.49
C ASN A 109 3.43 -3.07 -17.03
N SER A 110 2.59 -3.98 -16.50
CA SER A 110 2.54 -5.39 -16.93
C SER A 110 2.09 -5.57 -18.38
N ALA A 111 1.35 -4.61 -18.94
CA ALA A 111 0.95 -4.60 -20.35
C ALA A 111 2.03 -4.01 -21.30
N GLY A 112 3.19 -3.59 -20.78
CA GLY A 112 4.26 -2.97 -21.55
C GLY A 112 4.06 -1.47 -21.83
N GLU A 113 3.04 -0.83 -21.25
CA GLU A 113 2.81 0.59 -21.45
C GLU A 113 3.77 1.42 -20.57
N VAL A 114 4.33 2.47 -21.15
CA VAL A 114 5.27 3.36 -20.46
C VAL A 114 4.53 4.53 -19.82
N ASN A 115 4.68 4.67 -18.49
CA ASN A 115 4.26 5.85 -17.78
C ASN A 115 5.46 6.80 -17.58
N THR A 116 5.43 7.94 -18.26
CA THR A 116 6.49 8.96 -18.24
C THR A 116 6.28 10.02 -17.16
N LYS A 117 5.15 10.01 -16.44
CA LYS A 117 4.92 10.94 -15.34
C LYS A 117 5.97 10.72 -14.26
N PRO A 118 6.58 11.78 -13.72
CA PRO A 118 7.65 11.65 -12.74
C PRO A 118 7.13 11.06 -11.43
N TYR A 119 8.01 10.42 -10.69
CA TYR A 119 7.77 10.05 -9.30
C TYR A 119 8.01 11.23 -8.36
N LEU A 120 7.37 11.24 -7.20
CA LEU A 120 7.74 12.17 -6.15
C LEU A 120 9.11 11.82 -5.56
N ALA A 121 9.90 12.84 -5.28
CA ALA A 121 11.06 12.72 -4.43
C ALA A 121 10.63 12.45 -2.96
N PHE A 122 11.55 11.96 -2.16
CA PHE A 122 11.38 11.78 -0.71
C PHE A 122 10.27 10.78 -0.28
N THR A 123 9.84 9.91 -1.19
CA THR A 123 8.90 8.81 -0.86
C THR A 123 9.56 7.64 -0.15
N GLY A 124 10.89 7.61 -0.07
CA GLY A 124 11.68 6.46 0.37
C GLY A 124 12.06 5.49 -0.75
N ARG A 125 11.34 5.50 -1.88
CA ARG A 125 11.60 4.61 -3.05
C ARG A 125 13.02 4.77 -3.62
N PHE A 126 13.56 5.99 -3.64
CA PHE A 126 14.90 6.29 -4.17
C PHE A 126 15.93 6.59 -3.07
N GLY A 127 15.62 6.19 -1.83
CA GLY A 127 16.38 6.54 -0.65
C GLY A 127 15.96 7.89 -0.05
N LEU A 128 16.22 8.06 1.24
CA LEU A 128 15.91 9.28 1.99
C LEU A 128 17.05 9.56 2.95
N LYS A 129 17.63 10.76 2.87
CA LYS A 129 18.64 11.23 3.82
C LYS A 129 17.96 11.92 4.99
N GLY A 130 18.58 11.93 6.17
CA GLY A 130 18.05 12.61 7.34
C GLY A 130 17.72 14.10 7.09
N THR A 131 18.58 14.79 6.32
CA THR A 131 18.39 16.20 5.91
C THR A 131 17.22 16.44 4.96
N ASP A 132 16.72 15.41 4.30
CA ASP A 132 15.58 15.54 3.38
C ASP A 132 14.27 15.65 4.14
N ASN A 133 14.22 15.21 5.41
CA ASN A 133 13.02 15.28 6.23
C ASN A 133 12.55 16.73 6.47
N GLU A 134 13.46 17.68 6.68
CA GLU A 134 13.08 19.07 6.89
C GLU A 134 12.36 19.68 5.67
N LYS A 135 12.82 19.34 4.46
CA LYS A 135 12.16 19.76 3.22
C LYS A 135 10.80 19.07 3.07
N LEU A 136 10.78 17.76 3.35
CA LEU A 136 9.55 16.98 3.28
C LEU A 136 8.51 17.51 4.28
N ASP A 137 8.91 17.89 5.49
CA ASP A 137 8.02 18.43 6.51
C ASP A 137 7.33 19.72 6.03
N GLN A 138 8.07 20.62 5.37
CA GLN A 138 7.48 21.84 4.79
C GLN A 138 6.45 21.53 3.69
N MET A 139 6.77 20.60 2.77
CA MET A 139 5.88 20.20 1.69
C MET A 139 4.59 19.57 2.25
N ILE A 140 4.73 18.72 3.26
CA ILE A 140 3.61 18.07 3.95
C ILE A 140 2.72 19.12 4.62
N SER A 141 3.30 20.05 5.39
CA SER A 141 2.53 21.08 6.11
C SER A 141 1.77 21.99 5.16
N GLN A 142 2.37 22.40 4.04
CA GLN A 142 1.69 23.20 3.02
C GLN A 142 0.51 22.44 2.40
N THR A 143 0.73 21.19 2.03
CA THR A 143 -0.31 20.33 1.46
C THR A 143 -1.43 20.06 2.47
N ALA A 144 -1.08 19.75 3.72
CA ALA A 144 -2.04 19.52 4.78
C ALA A 144 -2.90 20.77 5.05
N ALA A 145 -2.30 21.96 5.05
CA ALA A 145 -3.02 23.23 5.22
C ALA A 145 -4.03 23.46 4.08
N LEU A 146 -3.62 23.20 2.82
CA LEU A 146 -4.51 23.27 1.66
C LEU A 146 -5.69 22.30 1.84
N LEU A 147 -5.42 21.03 2.09
CA LEU A 147 -6.46 20.01 2.17
C LEU A 147 -7.36 20.19 3.38
N LYS A 148 -6.81 20.63 4.51
CA LYS A 148 -7.59 20.99 5.70
C LYS A 148 -8.63 22.08 5.39
N SER A 149 -8.31 23.05 4.54
CA SER A 149 -9.24 24.09 4.12
C SER A 149 -10.37 23.59 3.21
N LYS A 150 -10.23 22.37 2.66
CA LYS A 150 -11.22 21.74 1.77
C LYS A 150 -12.11 20.73 2.48
N ARG A 151 -11.80 20.41 3.74
CA ARG A 151 -12.62 19.51 4.54
C ARG A 151 -13.97 20.12 4.83
N ALA A 152 -15.01 19.29 4.72
CA ALA A 152 -16.35 19.67 5.17
C ALA A 152 -16.48 19.58 6.70
N GLY A 153 -15.54 18.97 7.38
CA GLY A 153 -15.59 18.65 8.81
C GLY A 153 -16.10 17.23 9.06
N GLY A 154 -16.22 16.86 10.33
CA GLY A 154 -16.66 15.51 10.67
C GLY A 154 -15.55 14.44 10.52
N LYS A 155 -15.96 13.22 10.21
CA LYS A 155 -15.03 12.08 10.05
C LYS A 155 -14.48 12.02 8.63
N THR A 156 -13.20 12.32 8.50
CA THR A 156 -12.47 12.30 7.22
C THR A 156 -11.58 11.06 7.16
N LEU A 157 -11.66 10.28 6.08
CA LEU A 157 -10.69 9.23 5.79
C LEU A 157 -9.69 9.75 4.75
N CYS A 158 -8.41 9.57 5.02
CA CYS A 158 -7.33 9.76 4.06
C CYS A 158 -6.81 8.40 3.61
N MET A 159 -6.68 8.19 2.30
CA MET A 159 -6.27 6.92 1.71
C MET A 159 -5.05 7.09 0.81
N GLY A 160 -3.94 6.41 1.15
CA GLY A 160 -2.83 6.23 0.23
C GLY A 160 -3.14 5.18 -0.83
N THR A 161 -2.65 5.37 -2.06
CA THR A 161 -2.87 4.42 -3.16
C THR A 161 -1.62 3.59 -3.41
N GLY A 162 -1.74 2.28 -3.24
CA GLY A 162 -0.64 1.33 -3.44
C GLY A 162 0.53 1.62 -2.52
N GLU A 163 1.72 1.72 -3.10
CA GLU A 163 2.97 2.00 -2.38
C GLU A 163 3.13 3.48 -1.96
N PHE A 164 2.23 4.35 -2.40
CA PHE A 164 2.22 5.75 -2.00
C PHE A 164 1.50 5.92 -0.67
N MET A 165 2.18 5.57 0.42
CA MET A 165 1.60 5.50 1.76
C MET A 165 2.17 6.54 2.73
N TYR A 166 3.49 6.74 2.76
CA TYR A 166 4.17 7.52 3.78
C TYR A 166 3.79 9.01 3.75
N ILE A 167 3.89 9.65 2.59
CA ILE A 167 3.54 11.06 2.42
C ILE A 167 2.04 11.30 2.72
N PRO A 168 1.10 10.51 2.17
CA PRO A 168 -0.31 10.61 2.53
C PRO A 168 -0.60 10.47 4.03
N MET A 169 0.05 9.53 4.71
CA MET A 169 -0.09 9.35 6.15
C MET A 169 0.38 10.59 6.93
N ARG A 170 1.52 11.16 6.53
CA ARG A 170 2.05 12.37 7.16
C ARG A 170 1.13 13.57 6.96
N ILE A 171 0.59 13.76 5.74
CA ILE A 171 -0.39 14.80 5.44
C ILE A 171 -1.64 14.62 6.29
N ALA A 172 -2.18 13.39 6.35
CA ALA A 172 -3.37 13.08 7.16
C ALA A 172 -3.17 13.44 8.63
N ALA A 173 -1.99 13.18 9.20
CA ALA A 173 -1.66 13.50 10.59
C ALA A 173 -1.72 15.01 10.88
N GLU A 174 -1.44 15.87 9.88
CA GLU A 174 -1.47 17.32 10.02
C GLU A 174 -2.82 17.97 9.62
N MET A 175 -3.74 17.22 9.03
CA MET A 175 -5.07 17.74 8.64
C MET A 175 -6.00 17.97 9.84
N GLY A 176 -5.61 17.57 11.04
CA GLY A 176 -6.30 17.89 12.30
C GLY A 176 -7.21 16.77 12.83
N ALA A 177 -8.04 17.12 13.82
CA ALA A 177 -8.90 16.15 14.50
C ALA A 177 -9.98 15.55 13.57
N GLY A 178 -10.39 14.31 13.86
CA GLY A 178 -11.40 13.60 13.08
C GLY A 178 -10.87 13.01 11.76
N VAL A 179 -9.55 13.04 11.52
CA VAL A 179 -8.91 12.42 10.37
C VAL A 179 -8.41 11.03 10.72
N TYR A 180 -8.71 10.09 9.87
CA TYR A 180 -8.28 8.68 9.92
C TYR A 180 -7.45 8.39 8.69
N TYR A 181 -6.58 7.40 8.77
CA TYR A 181 -5.72 7.01 7.66
C TYR A 181 -5.75 5.50 7.43
N GLN A 182 -5.78 5.11 6.16
CA GLN A 182 -5.43 3.77 5.68
C GLN A 182 -4.84 3.84 4.27
N SER A 183 -4.33 2.73 3.77
CA SER A 183 -3.89 2.59 2.37
C SER A 183 -4.61 1.46 1.68
N SER A 184 -4.62 1.48 0.35
CA SER A 184 -4.99 0.32 -0.44
C SER A 184 -3.83 -0.68 -0.50
N THR A 185 -4.13 -1.93 -0.83
CA THR A 185 -3.16 -3.04 -0.86
C THR A 185 -3.41 -3.99 -2.02
N ARG A 186 -2.37 -4.70 -2.45
CA ARG A 186 -2.48 -5.81 -3.40
C ARG A 186 -2.93 -7.12 -2.76
N SER A 187 -2.88 -7.22 -1.43
CA SER A 187 -3.17 -8.46 -0.72
C SER A 187 -4.68 -8.72 -0.68
N PRO A 188 -5.19 -9.78 -1.32
CA PRO A 188 -6.58 -10.15 -1.22
C PRO A 188 -6.83 -10.82 0.13
N ILE A 189 -7.69 -10.21 0.95
CA ILE A 189 -8.11 -10.78 2.22
C ILE A 189 -9.59 -11.06 2.14
N HIS A 190 -10.00 -12.28 2.47
CA HIS A 190 -11.41 -12.66 2.47
C HIS A 190 -12.16 -11.95 3.60
N PRO A 191 -13.19 -11.13 3.31
CA PRO A 191 -13.98 -10.47 4.33
C PRO A 191 -14.92 -11.47 5.00
N PHE A 192 -15.05 -11.41 6.32
CA PHE A 192 -15.98 -12.22 7.07
C PHE A 192 -16.55 -11.43 8.26
N ASN A 193 -17.88 -11.37 8.33
CA ASN A 193 -18.56 -10.64 9.40
C ASN A 193 -18.71 -11.47 10.69
N GLY A 194 -17.62 -12.04 11.18
CA GLY A 194 -17.53 -12.74 12.45
C GLY A 194 -17.05 -11.83 13.59
N ALA A 195 -17.49 -12.06 14.82
CA ALA A 195 -17.23 -11.17 15.96
C ALA A 195 -15.73 -10.90 16.19
N SER A 196 -14.88 -11.91 16.05
CA SER A 196 -13.42 -11.84 16.28
C SER A 196 -12.59 -11.67 15.01
N TYR A 197 -13.21 -11.56 13.81
CA TYR A 197 -12.47 -11.41 12.56
C TYR A 197 -12.26 -9.94 12.20
N GLY A 198 -11.04 -9.58 11.83
CA GLY A 198 -10.65 -8.17 11.63
C GLY A 198 -11.18 -7.50 10.38
N ILE A 199 -11.38 -8.26 9.28
CA ILE A 199 -11.80 -7.72 7.98
C ILE A 199 -13.28 -8.01 7.75
N LYS A 200 -14.12 -6.98 7.86
CA LYS A 200 -15.58 -7.09 7.78
C LYS A 200 -16.12 -6.93 6.35
N ASN A 201 -15.51 -6.05 5.59
CA ASN A 201 -15.85 -5.79 4.19
C ASN A 201 -14.59 -5.52 3.37
N ALA A 202 -14.70 -5.73 2.07
CA ALA A 202 -13.63 -5.55 1.10
C ALA A 202 -14.21 -4.94 -0.18
N TYR A 203 -13.41 -4.10 -0.80
CA TYR A 203 -13.70 -3.47 -2.10
C TYR A 203 -12.49 -3.69 -3.00
N SER A 204 -12.72 -4.01 -4.26
CA SER A 204 -11.68 -4.20 -5.26
C SER A 204 -11.74 -3.13 -6.33
N PHE A 205 -10.59 -2.78 -6.88
CA PHE A 205 -10.47 -1.84 -8.00
C PHE A 205 -9.19 -2.13 -8.78
N ASP A 206 -9.14 -1.64 -10.04
CA ASP A 206 -7.96 -1.73 -10.88
C ASP A 206 -6.97 -0.64 -10.48
N TYR A 207 -5.69 -1.01 -10.35
CA TYR A 207 -4.66 -0.05 -9.93
C TYR A 207 -4.47 1.06 -10.98
N PRO A 208 -4.51 2.34 -10.59
CA PRO A 208 -4.48 3.44 -11.56
C PRO A 208 -3.24 3.53 -12.44
N ASP A 209 -2.10 2.99 -12.01
CA ASP A 209 -0.85 2.95 -12.79
C ASP A 209 -0.71 1.65 -13.61
N ASP A 210 -1.44 0.58 -13.24
CA ASP A 210 -1.43 -0.72 -13.94
C ASP A 210 -2.77 -1.43 -13.79
N ALA A 211 -3.64 -1.33 -14.79
CA ALA A 211 -5.00 -1.88 -14.75
C ALA A 211 -5.06 -3.42 -14.72
N GLU A 212 -3.96 -4.12 -15.07
CA GLU A 212 -3.88 -5.58 -14.96
C GLU A 212 -3.71 -6.04 -13.50
N ILE A 213 -3.47 -5.10 -12.57
CA ILE A 213 -3.25 -5.39 -11.17
C ILE A 213 -4.46 -4.97 -10.33
N GLY A 214 -5.13 -5.97 -9.74
CA GLY A 214 -6.20 -5.71 -8.77
C GLY A 214 -5.64 -5.22 -7.43
N TYR A 215 -6.29 -4.19 -6.89
CA TYR A 215 -6.04 -3.64 -5.55
C TYR A 215 -7.30 -3.70 -4.71
N PHE A 216 -7.10 -3.61 -3.41
CA PHE A 216 -8.18 -3.74 -2.42
C PHE A 216 -8.07 -2.64 -1.37
N PHE A 217 -9.22 -2.28 -0.82
CA PHE A 217 -9.30 -1.59 0.47
C PHE A 217 -10.38 -2.24 1.33
N TYR A 218 -10.29 -2.04 2.63
CA TYR A 218 -11.03 -2.83 3.61
C TYR A 218 -11.66 -1.95 4.67
N ASN A 219 -12.69 -2.48 5.34
CA ASN A 219 -13.26 -1.91 6.55
C ASN A 219 -13.76 -0.47 6.43
N ILE A 220 -14.33 -0.12 5.28
CA ILE A 220 -15.09 1.12 5.13
C ILE A 220 -16.57 0.74 5.15
N GLY A 221 -17.25 1.09 6.26
CA GLY A 221 -18.68 0.88 6.40
C GLY A 221 -19.50 2.02 5.80
N GLU A 222 -20.73 1.73 5.41
CA GLU A 222 -21.68 2.74 4.95
C GLU A 222 -21.91 3.80 6.04
N GLY A 223 -21.78 5.08 5.68
CA GLY A 223 -21.94 6.22 6.59
C GLY A 223 -20.86 6.34 7.66
N GLN A 224 -19.76 5.58 7.55
CA GLN A 224 -18.66 5.63 8.51
C GLN A 224 -17.87 6.94 8.43
N TYR A 225 -17.74 7.49 7.22
CA TYR A 225 -17.02 8.72 6.93
C TYR A 225 -17.89 9.72 6.18
N ASP A 226 -17.69 10.99 6.46
CA ASP A 226 -18.39 12.09 5.78
C ASP A 226 -17.70 12.45 4.46
N GLU A 227 -16.40 12.17 4.36
CA GLU A 227 -15.58 12.42 3.17
C GLU A 227 -14.36 11.50 3.12
N ILE A 228 -13.87 11.21 1.90
CA ILE A 228 -12.64 10.44 1.68
C ILE A 228 -11.69 11.24 0.80
N PHE A 229 -10.46 11.48 1.25
CA PHE A 229 -9.35 12.01 0.45
C PHE A 229 -8.50 10.86 -0.06
N VAL A 230 -8.37 10.73 -1.37
CA VAL A 230 -7.60 9.69 -2.05
C VAL A 230 -6.35 10.32 -2.63
N PHE A 231 -5.19 9.88 -2.18
CA PHE A 231 -3.89 10.40 -2.60
C PHE A 231 -3.31 9.52 -3.70
N VAL A 232 -3.07 10.14 -4.87
CA VAL A 232 -2.60 9.44 -6.06
C VAL A 232 -1.28 10.05 -6.51
N GLU A 233 -0.19 9.27 -6.42
CA GLU A 233 1.15 9.75 -6.80
C GLU A 233 1.24 9.97 -8.31
N ARG A 234 0.83 8.97 -9.07
CA ARG A 234 0.90 8.96 -10.53
C ARG A 234 -0.34 8.27 -11.08
N SER A 235 -1.08 8.94 -11.93
CA SER A 235 -2.21 8.31 -12.60
C SER A 235 -2.55 9.02 -13.91
N HIS A 236 -3.17 8.28 -14.81
CA HIS A 236 -4.00 8.87 -15.86
C HIS A 236 -5.42 9.02 -15.31
N GLN A 237 -6.02 10.20 -15.39
CA GLN A 237 -7.39 10.44 -14.89
C GLN A 237 -8.41 9.40 -15.38
N ALA A 238 -8.28 8.95 -16.63
CA ALA A 238 -9.13 7.91 -17.21
C ALA A 238 -9.09 6.56 -16.45
N ARG A 239 -8.04 6.29 -15.67
CA ARG A 239 -7.87 5.04 -14.91
C ARG A 239 -8.34 5.12 -13.47
N LEU A 240 -8.84 6.28 -13.02
CA LEU A 240 -9.39 6.43 -11.67
C LEU A 240 -10.84 5.97 -11.57
N GLU A 241 -11.49 5.65 -12.68
CA GLU A 241 -12.92 5.32 -12.70
C GLU A 241 -13.23 4.06 -11.88
N SER A 242 -12.46 2.99 -12.04
CA SER A 242 -12.61 1.76 -11.27
C SER A 242 -12.49 2.03 -9.77
N TYR A 243 -11.49 2.80 -9.36
CA TYR A 243 -11.28 3.19 -7.97
C TYR A 243 -12.41 4.08 -7.45
N ALA A 244 -12.83 5.07 -8.23
CA ALA A 244 -13.93 5.95 -7.87
C ALA A 244 -15.23 5.15 -7.68
N ASN A 245 -15.52 4.19 -8.56
CA ASN A 245 -16.72 3.34 -8.46
C ASN A 245 -16.68 2.44 -7.22
N ALA A 246 -15.51 1.86 -6.89
CA ALA A 246 -15.34 1.11 -5.67
C ALA A 246 -15.58 1.98 -4.42
N LEU A 247 -15.11 3.23 -4.42
CA LEU A 247 -15.31 4.17 -3.31
C LEU A 247 -16.77 4.67 -3.22
N LYS A 248 -17.42 4.91 -4.35
CA LYS A 248 -18.86 5.28 -4.39
C LYS A 248 -19.71 4.23 -3.68
N SER A 249 -19.38 2.95 -3.84
CA SER A 249 -20.12 1.87 -3.21
C SER A 249 -20.02 1.82 -1.68
N THR A 250 -19.13 2.61 -1.07
CA THR A 250 -19.10 2.81 0.39
C THR A 250 -20.21 3.74 0.89
N GLY A 251 -20.93 4.41 0.00
CA GLY A 251 -21.96 5.38 0.36
C GLY A 251 -21.43 6.70 0.91
N VAL A 252 -20.13 6.97 0.77
CA VAL A 252 -19.54 8.23 1.24
C VAL A 252 -20.10 9.44 0.48
N PRO A 253 -20.47 10.56 1.15
CA PRO A 253 -21.04 11.73 0.50
C PRO A 253 -20.08 12.52 -0.39
N ALA A 254 -18.79 12.52 -0.10
CA ALA A 254 -17.79 13.28 -0.84
C ALA A 254 -16.48 12.50 -1.05
N LEU A 255 -15.93 12.60 -2.26
CA LEU A 255 -14.65 12.04 -2.67
C LEU A 255 -13.72 13.15 -3.15
N HIS A 256 -12.53 13.18 -2.63
CA HIS A 256 -11.50 14.18 -2.93
C HIS A 256 -10.26 13.49 -3.48
N PHE A 257 -10.04 13.53 -4.79
CA PHE A 257 -8.82 13.01 -5.40
C PHE A 257 -7.71 14.06 -5.36
N VAL A 258 -6.61 13.71 -4.72
CA VAL A 258 -5.42 14.57 -4.58
C VAL A 258 -4.32 14.03 -5.48
N HIS A 259 -3.97 14.78 -6.51
CA HIS A 259 -2.99 14.42 -7.53
C HIS A 259 -1.65 15.06 -7.23
N PHE A 260 -0.58 14.28 -7.43
CA PHE A 260 0.80 14.71 -7.13
C PHE A 260 1.68 14.80 -8.39
N ASN A 261 1.12 14.71 -9.58
CA ASN A 261 1.86 14.70 -10.85
C ASN A 261 1.20 15.53 -11.95
#